data_914822774db99ad50da8e91279e643fe
#
_entry.id   914822774db99ad50da8e91279e643fe
#
_cell.length_a   1.000
_cell.length_b   1.000
_cell.length_c   1.000
_cell.angle_alpha   90.00
_cell.angle_beta   90.00
_cell.angle_gamma   90.00
#
_symmetry.space_group_name_H-M   'P 1'
#
loop_
_entity.id
_entity.type
_entity.pdbx_description
1 polymer ?
#
loop_
_entity_poly.entity_id
_entity_poly.type
_entity_poly.pdbx_seq_one_letter_code
_entity_poly.pdbx_strand_id
1 'polypeptide(L)'
;MTEGQYSKKFKVPGISNLSEELGIIHDLTIAEKTGCHLHICHVSTKGSVELIRQAKRKGINVTCEVAPHHFTLCDRDVDIKNPNFKMNPPLRSKRDLDSIINGISDGTIDIIATDHAPHTDDEKSVGFEKAPFGIIGLETALPLSLNLVRKNKIDLVSLVNMLSTKQIGRAHV
;
A
#
# COMPACT_ATOMS: atom_id res chain seq x y z
N MET A 1 6.91 -2.94 -12.03
CA MET A 1 6.07 -3.95 -11.35
C MET A 1 6.84 -4.58 -10.21
N THR A 2 6.23 -5.47 -9.41
CA THR A 2 6.99 -6.19 -8.37
C THR A 2 8.01 -7.14 -8.99
N GLU A 3 9.16 -7.33 -8.33
CA GLU A 3 10.14 -8.33 -8.71
C GLU A 3 9.58 -9.75 -8.48
N GLY A 4 9.65 -10.60 -9.48
CA GLY A 4 9.15 -11.97 -9.35
C GLY A 4 8.86 -12.67 -10.67
N GLN A 5 7.94 -13.62 -10.63
CA GLN A 5 7.57 -14.45 -11.79
C GLN A 5 7.07 -13.61 -12.97
N TYR A 6 6.21 -12.61 -12.70
CA TYR A 6 5.59 -11.81 -13.77
C TYR A 6 6.54 -10.78 -14.35
N SER A 7 7.41 -10.13 -13.57
CA SER A 7 8.43 -9.23 -14.10
C SER A 7 9.40 -9.96 -15.03
N LYS A 8 9.80 -11.18 -14.66
CA LYS A 8 10.62 -12.06 -15.51
C LYS A 8 9.89 -12.48 -16.78
N LYS A 9 8.60 -12.88 -16.66
CA LYS A 9 7.75 -13.29 -17.80
C LYS A 9 7.61 -12.16 -18.82
N PHE A 10 7.38 -10.95 -18.34
CA PHE A 10 7.17 -9.77 -19.19
C PHE A 10 8.47 -9.05 -19.56
N LYS A 11 9.60 -9.48 -19.02
CA LYS A 11 10.94 -8.88 -19.25
C LYS A 11 10.98 -7.38 -18.88
N VAL A 12 10.27 -6.99 -17.83
CA VAL A 12 10.28 -5.62 -17.31
C VAL A 12 11.02 -5.55 -15.98
N PRO A 13 11.67 -4.43 -15.66
CA PRO A 13 12.35 -4.25 -14.38
C PRO A 13 11.40 -4.45 -13.20
N GLY A 14 11.85 -5.22 -12.20
CA GLY A 14 11.11 -5.48 -10.97
C GLY A 14 11.60 -4.60 -9.82
N ILE A 15 10.67 -4.20 -8.95
CA ILE A 15 10.95 -3.51 -7.69
C ILE A 15 10.83 -4.54 -6.57
N SER A 16 11.95 -4.80 -5.88
CA SER A 16 12.01 -5.79 -4.81
C SER A 16 11.17 -5.38 -3.60
N ASN A 17 10.57 -6.35 -2.92
CA ASN A 17 9.93 -6.14 -1.62
C ASN A 17 10.94 -5.62 -0.60
N LEU A 18 12.18 -6.10 -0.68
CA LEU A 18 13.26 -5.73 0.23
C LEU A 18 13.55 -4.23 0.21
N SER A 19 13.34 -3.52 -0.91
CA SER A 19 13.54 -2.07 -0.97
C SER A 19 12.62 -1.30 -0.04
N GLU A 20 11.35 -1.70 0.08
CA GLU A 20 10.38 -1.14 1.02
C GLU A 20 10.71 -1.53 2.46
N GLU A 21 10.99 -2.81 2.68
CA GLU A 21 11.25 -3.37 4.00
C GLU A 21 12.50 -2.76 4.65
N LEU A 22 13.58 -2.54 3.90
CA LEU A 22 14.79 -1.89 4.39
C LEU A 22 14.56 -0.42 4.76
N GLY A 23 13.78 0.32 3.96
CA GLY A 23 13.37 1.69 4.30
C GLY A 23 12.61 1.72 5.64
N ILE A 24 11.63 0.84 5.79
CA ILE A 24 10.85 0.74 7.02
C ILE A 24 11.72 0.36 8.24
N ILE A 25 12.66 -0.59 8.10
CA ILE A 25 13.60 -0.93 9.17
C ILE A 25 14.42 0.28 9.61
N HIS A 26 14.95 1.02 8.63
CA HIS A 26 15.71 2.25 8.89
C HIS A 26 14.88 3.26 9.68
N ASP A 27 13.68 3.58 9.21
CA ASP A 27 12.83 4.60 9.81
C ASP A 27 12.30 4.19 11.19
N LEU A 28 11.92 2.91 11.37
CA LEU A 28 11.54 2.36 12.68
C LEU A 28 12.70 2.41 13.67
N THR A 29 13.94 2.20 13.24
CA THR A 29 15.12 2.30 14.09
C THR A 29 15.33 3.73 14.59
N ILE A 30 15.11 4.72 13.73
CA ILE A 30 15.17 6.14 14.09
C ILE A 30 14.04 6.48 15.08
N ALA A 31 12.81 6.06 14.76
CA ALA A 31 11.66 6.32 15.63
C ALA A 31 11.84 5.70 17.04
N GLU A 32 12.36 4.48 17.13
CA GLU A 32 12.67 3.82 18.39
C GLU A 32 13.71 4.60 19.22
N LYS A 33 14.73 5.15 18.57
CA LYS A 33 15.81 5.90 19.25
C LYS A 33 15.42 7.31 19.65
N THR A 34 14.59 7.97 18.87
CA THR A 34 14.22 9.38 19.08
C THR A 34 12.90 9.56 19.83
N GLY A 35 12.05 8.52 19.84
CA GLY A 35 10.69 8.60 20.38
C GLY A 35 9.73 9.41 19.50
N CYS A 36 10.12 9.80 18.28
CA CYS A 36 9.26 10.55 17.37
C CYS A 36 8.08 9.71 16.89
N HIS A 37 6.99 10.37 16.48
CA HIS A 37 5.92 9.71 15.76
C HIS A 37 6.34 9.49 14.32
N LEU A 38 6.25 8.23 13.86
CA LEU A 38 6.49 7.82 12.49
C LEU A 38 5.18 7.47 11.82
N HIS A 39 4.93 7.96 10.61
CA HIS A 39 3.85 7.50 9.75
C HIS A 39 4.43 6.90 8.46
N ILE A 40 4.05 5.65 8.15
CA ILE A 40 4.53 4.93 6.97
C ILE A 40 3.43 4.95 5.92
N CYS A 41 3.70 5.59 4.77
CA CYS A 41 2.76 5.69 3.65
C CYS A 41 2.74 4.40 2.83
N HIS A 42 1.58 4.12 2.21
CA HIS A 42 1.32 3.11 1.17
C HIS A 42 2.04 1.76 1.36
N VAL A 43 1.91 1.14 2.52
CA VAL A 43 2.48 -0.18 2.82
C VAL A 43 1.98 -1.22 1.81
N SER A 44 2.88 -2.02 1.25
CA SER A 44 2.53 -2.96 0.18
C SER A 44 3.02 -4.39 0.39
N THR A 45 4.00 -4.65 1.27
CA THR A 45 4.59 -5.98 1.42
C THR A 45 4.20 -6.69 2.72
N LYS A 46 4.24 -8.03 2.69
CA LYS A 46 4.07 -8.86 3.88
C LYS A 46 5.11 -8.55 4.96
N GLY A 47 6.38 -8.36 4.55
CA GLY A 47 7.46 -8.06 5.48
C GLY A 47 7.25 -6.72 6.17
N SER A 48 6.80 -5.70 5.44
CA SER A 48 6.45 -4.38 5.98
C SER A 48 5.36 -4.48 7.05
N VAL A 49 4.27 -5.20 6.77
CA VAL A 49 3.19 -5.43 7.77
C VAL A 49 3.73 -6.07 9.03
N GLU A 50 4.59 -7.07 8.91
CA GLU A 50 5.15 -7.76 10.07
C GLU A 50 6.11 -6.88 10.87
N LEU A 51 6.97 -6.09 10.21
CA LEU A 51 7.86 -5.13 10.84
C LEU A 51 7.08 -4.09 11.65
N ILE A 52 6.03 -3.52 11.07
CA ILE A 52 5.17 -2.53 11.74
C ILE A 52 4.43 -3.16 12.92
N ARG A 53 3.91 -4.38 12.76
CA ARG A 53 3.25 -5.12 13.84
C ARG A 53 4.17 -5.32 15.04
N GLN A 54 5.41 -5.72 14.79
CA GLN A 54 6.42 -5.90 15.83
C GLN A 54 6.80 -4.58 16.49
N ALA A 55 6.95 -3.49 15.71
CA ALA A 55 7.23 -2.17 16.23
C ALA A 55 6.13 -1.66 17.16
N LYS A 56 4.86 -1.82 16.78
CA LYS A 56 3.70 -1.48 17.62
C LYS A 56 3.68 -2.28 18.92
N ARG A 57 3.98 -3.60 18.86
CA ARG A 57 4.07 -4.44 20.07
C ARG A 57 5.19 -4.01 21.03
N LYS A 58 6.27 -3.44 20.51
CA LYS A 58 7.37 -2.85 21.29
C LYS A 58 7.04 -1.48 21.85
N GLY A 59 5.91 -0.89 21.49
CA GLY A 59 5.51 0.45 21.91
C GLY A 59 6.15 1.58 21.11
N ILE A 60 6.73 1.30 19.95
CA ILE A 60 7.22 2.35 19.04
C ILE A 60 6.01 3.13 18.52
N ASN A 61 6.09 4.47 18.58
CA ASN A 61 5.02 5.35 18.13
C ASN A 61 4.97 5.40 16.60
N VAL A 62 4.35 4.39 16.01
CA VAL A 62 4.24 4.23 14.56
C VAL A 62 2.80 4.01 14.13
N THR A 63 2.44 4.65 13.02
CA THR A 63 1.19 4.43 12.29
C THR A 63 1.50 4.17 10.83
N CYS A 64 0.56 3.55 10.10
CA CYS A 64 0.75 3.29 8.69
C CYS A 64 -0.57 3.31 7.92
N GLU A 65 -0.45 3.45 6.62
CA GLU A 65 -1.58 3.44 5.69
C GLU A 65 -1.38 2.46 4.54
N VAL A 66 -2.48 2.14 3.87
CA VAL A 66 -2.50 1.30 2.68
C VAL A 66 -3.41 1.91 1.62
N ALA A 67 -3.04 1.76 0.35
CA ALA A 67 -3.89 2.17 -0.76
C ALA A 67 -4.86 1.05 -1.18
N PRO A 68 -6.09 1.41 -1.66
CA PRO A 68 -7.11 0.43 -2.05
C PRO A 68 -6.66 -0.60 -3.08
N HIS A 69 -5.79 -0.21 -4.00
CA HIS A 69 -5.26 -1.13 -5.00
C HIS A 69 -4.36 -2.22 -4.40
N HIS A 70 -3.67 -2.00 -3.27
CA HIS A 70 -2.80 -3.00 -2.64
C HIS A 70 -3.55 -4.11 -1.88
N PHE A 71 -4.82 -3.91 -1.52
CA PHE A 71 -5.67 -4.97 -0.96
C PHE A 71 -6.72 -5.50 -1.93
N THR A 72 -6.71 -5.03 -3.18
CA THR A 72 -7.67 -5.43 -4.23
C THR A 72 -7.02 -6.22 -5.34
N LEU A 73 -5.84 -5.80 -5.79
CA LEU A 73 -5.13 -6.34 -6.95
C LEU A 73 -3.75 -6.87 -6.55
N CYS A 74 -3.22 -7.80 -7.32
CA CYS A 74 -1.87 -8.32 -7.16
C CYS A 74 -1.13 -8.43 -8.50
N ASP A 75 0.11 -8.88 -8.49
CA ASP A 75 1.00 -8.93 -9.64
C ASP A 75 0.46 -9.75 -10.84
N ARG A 76 -0.36 -10.78 -10.59
CA ARG A 76 -0.99 -11.58 -11.65
C ARG A 76 -2.07 -10.83 -12.43
N ASP A 77 -2.62 -9.77 -11.84
CA ASP A 77 -3.69 -8.96 -12.42
C ASP A 77 -3.14 -7.87 -13.35
N VAL A 78 -1.80 -7.68 -13.35
CA VAL A 78 -1.13 -6.65 -14.15
C VAL A 78 -1.17 -6.97 -15.63
N ASP A 79 -1.77 -6.07 -16.41
CA ASP A 79 -1.64 -6.06 -17.87
C ASP A 79 -0.59 -5.01 -18.27
N ILE A 80 0.55 -5.45 -18.81
CA ILE A 80 1.62 -4.55 -19.28
C ILE A 80 1.25 -3.72 -20.51
N LYS A 81 0.15 -4.06 -21.18
CA LYS A 81 -0.37 -3.23 -22.27
C LYS A 81 -1.17 -2.03 -21.76
N ASN A 82 -1.56 -2.06 -20.48
CA ASN A 82 -2.27 -0.98 -19.83
C ASN A 82 -1.38 -0.31 -18.77
N PRO A 83 -0.78 0.87 -19.06
CA PRO A 83 0.08 1.59 -18.13
C PRO A 83 -0.59 2.06 -16.84
N ASN A 84 -1.91 2.00 -16.73
CA ASN A 84 -2.63 2.25 -15.49
C ASN A 84 -2.38 1.20 -14.41
N PHE A 85 -1.77 0.05 -14.75
CA PHE A 85 -1.24 -0.88 -13.76
C PHE A 85 0.15 -0.49 -13.20
N LYS A 86 0.68 0.67 -13.59
CA LYS A 86 1.97 1.16 -13.09
C LYS A 86 1.79 2.18 -11.98
N MET A 87 2.04 1.76 -10.74
CA MET A 87 2.08 2.59 -9.54
C MET A 87 3.32 2.24 -8.69
N ASN A 88 3.62 3.06 -7.70
CA ASN A 88 4.69 2.82 -6.74
C ASN A 88 4.20 3.13 -5.31
N PRO A 89 4.23 2.13 -4.40
CA PRO A 89 4.70 0.76 -4.57
C PRO A 89 3.92 -0.02 -5.63
N PRO A 90 4.56 -1.01 -6.30
CA PRO A 90 3.87 -1.81 -7.31
C PRO A 90 2.88 -2.78 -6.67
N LEU A 91 1.92 -3.26 -7.46
CA LEU A 91 1.10 -4.40 -7.07
C LEU A 91 2.00 -5.60 -6.76
N ARG A 92 1.90 -6.12 -5.53
CA ARG A 92 2.73 -7.19 -5.02
C ARG A 92 2.10 -8.56 -5.26
N SER A 93 2.71 -9.61 -4.73
CA SER A 93 2.18 -10.97 -4.84
C SER A 93 0.85 -11.12 -4.10
N LYS A 94 0.09 -12.17 -4.44
CA LYS A 94 -1.13 -12.54 -3.69
C LYS A 94 -0.86 -12.74 -2.20
N ARG A 95 0.33 -13.22 -1.84
CA ARG A 95 0.75 -13.44 -0.46
C ARG A 95 0.94 -12.14 0.31
N ASP A 96 1.43 -11.10 -0.36
CA ASP A 96 1.54 -9.75 0.20
C ASP A 96 0.15 -9.14 0.38
N LEU A 97 -0.72 -9.23 -0.64
CA LEU A 97 -2.11 -8.77 -0.58
C LEU A 97 -2.86 -9.40 0.61
N ASP A 98 -2.74 -10.71 0.80
CA ASP A 98 -3.39 -11.40 1.92
C ASP A 98 -2.85 -10.90 3.27
N SER A 99 -1.55 -10.60 3.36
CA SER A 99 -0.95 -10.02 4.56
C SER A 99 -1.45 -8.60 4.84
N ILE A 100 -1.62 -7.78 3.81
CA ILE A 100 -2.25 -6.45 3.92
C ILE A 100 -3.67 -6.57 4.48
N ILE A 101 -4.51 -7.44 3.92
CA ILE A 101 -5.89 -7.65 4.42
C ILE A 101 -5.87 -8.09 5.89
N ASN A 102 -4.96 -8.98 6.28
CA ASN A 102 -4.81 -9.39 7.66
C ASN A 102 -4.36 -8.23 8.56
N GLY A 103 -3.43 -7.39 8.09
CA GLY A 103 -2.98 -6.20 8.80
C GLY A 103 -4.08 -5.16 9.00
N ILE A 104 -5.00 -5.03 8.04
CA ILE A 104 -6.21 -4.21 8.18
C ILE A 104 -7.13 -4.82 9.26
N SER A 105 -7.35 -6.13 9.21
CA SER A 105 -8.27 -6.82 10.11
C SER A 105 -7.79 -6.86 11.57
N ASP A 106 -6.50 -6.97 11.80
CA ASP A 106 -5.90 -7.03 13.15
C ASP A 106 -5.49 -5.67 13.72
N GLY A 107 -5.72 -4.58 12.97
CA GLY A 107 -5.43 -3.21 13.40
C GLY A 107 -3.95 -2.83 13.29
N THR A 108 -3.12 -3.64 12.66
CA THR A 108 -1.72 -3.26 12.33
C THR A 108 -1.69 -2.07 11.39
N ILE A 109 -2.58 -2.05 10.38
CA ILE A 109 -2.77 -0.94 9.45
C ILE A 109 -3.85 -0.01 9.99
N ASP A 110 -3.53 1.28 10.13
CA ASP A 110 -4.38 2.26 10.79
C ASP A 110 -5.35 2.93 9.84
N ILE A 111 -4.93 3.21 8.60
CA ILE A 111 -5.56 4.15 7.68
C ILE A 111 -5.66 3.53 6.29
N ILE A 112 -6.71 3.89 5.56
CA ILE A 112 -6.82 3.68 4.12
C ILE A 112 -6.70 5.04 3.45
N ALA A 113 -5.63 5.24 2.68
CA ALA A 113 -5.37 6.44 1.89
C ALA A 113 -5.38 6.10 0.40
N THR A 114 -5.85 7.00 -0.44
CA THR A 114 -6.12 6.71 -1.85
C THR A 114 -4.88 6.54 -2.71
N ASP A 115 -3.82 7.21 -2.35
CA ASP A 115 -2.63 7.38 -3.22
C ASP A 115 -3.03 7.87 -4.63
N HIS A 116 -3.96 8.85 -4.67
CA HIS A 116 -4.51 9.39 -5.90
C HIS A 116 -3.45 10.20 -6.65
N ALA A 117 -2.92 9.65 -7.72
CA ALA A 117 -1.85 10.24 -8.54
C ALA A 117 -2.25 10.21 -10.03
N PRO A 118 -3.11 11.17 -10.48
CA PRO A 118 -3.59 11.21 -11.85
C PRO A 118 -2.51 11.63 -12.84
N HIS A 119 -2.56 11.04 -14.01
CA HIS A 119 -1.74 11.38 -15.16
C HIS A 119 -2.62 11.47 -16.40
N THR A 120 -2.21 12.28 -17.38
CA THR A 120 -2.92 12.39 -18.65
C THR A 120 -2.78 11.11 -19.48
N ASP A 121 -3.70 10.90 -20.43
CA ASP A 121 -3.64 9.76 -21.35
C ASP A 121 -2.33 9.80 -22.17
N ASP A 122 -1.88 10.97 -22.58
CA ASP A 122 -0.62 11.14 -23.32
C ASP A 122 0.58 10.69 -22.50
N GLU A 123 0.66 11.07 -21.22
CA GLU A 123 1.72 10.63 -20.31
C GLU A 123 1.70 9.12 -20.10
N LYS A 124 0.52 8.52 -20.04
CA LYS A 124 0.36 7.06 -19.87
C LYS A 124 0.60 6.28 -21.17
N SER A 125 0.36 6.86 -22.35
CA SER A 125 0.43 6.18 -23.64
C SER A 125 1.83 5.77 -24.11
N VAL A 126 2.88 6.18 -23.41
CA VAL A 126 4.29 5.93 -23.78
C VAL A 126 4.78 4.51 -23.48
N GLY A 127 3.88 3.62 -23.07
CA GLY A 127 4.16 2.22 -22.74
C GLY A 127 4.56 2.02 -21.28
N PHE A 128 4.38 0.79 -20.77
CA PHE A 128 4.49 0.46 -19.35
C PHE A 128 5.83 0.87 -18.72
N GLU A 129 6.95 0.68 -19.40
CA GLU A 129 8.27 0.99 -18.83
C GLU A 129 8.52 2.49 -18.67
N LYS A 130 8.04 3.29 -19.63
CA LYS A 130 8.28 4.74 -19.67
C LYS A 130 7.19 5.55 -18.99
N ALA A 131 5.98 5.00 -18.85
CA ALA A 131 4.87 5.70 -18.22
C ALA A 131 5.20 6.10 -16.78
N PRO A 132 4.72 7.26 -16.31
CA PRO A 132 4.89 7.67 -14.93
C PRO A 132 4.16 6.72 -13.98
N PHE A 133 4.64 6.65 -12.73
CA PHE A 133 3.97 5.93 -11.65
C PHE A 133 2.76 6.72 -11.16
N GLY A 134 1.65 6.05 -10.92
CA GLY A 134 0.44 6.61 -10.35
C GLY A 134 -0.83 6.23 -11.10
N ILE A 135 -1.92 6.21 -10.35
CA ILE A 135 -3.27 5.95 -10.85
C ILE A 135 -4.28 6.81 -10.12
N ILE A 136 -5.48 6.96 -10.70
CA ILE A 136 -6.61 7.56 -10.00
C ILE A 136 -7.12 6.61 -8.90
N GLY A 137 -7.56 7.15 -7.76
CA GLY A 137 -7.99 6.35 -6.62
C GLY A 137 -9.19 6.91 -5.85
N LEU A 138 -9.55 8.20 -6.02
CA LEU A 138 -10.61 8.83 -5.23
C LEU A 138 -11.97 8.17 -5.43
N GLU A 139 -12.40 7.99 -6.66
CA GLU A 139 -13.72 7.45 -7.01
C GLU A 139 -13.89 5.98 -6.60
N THR A 140 -12.78 5.22 -6.58
CA THR A 140 -12.79 3.78 -6.29
C THR A 140 -12.51 3.45 -4.82
N ALA A 141 -12.01 4.41 -4.03
CA ALA A 141 -11.59 4.16 -2.65
C ALA A 141 -12.71 3.56 -1.78
N LEU A 142 -13.87 4.21 -1.74
CA LEU A 142 -14.99 3.74 -0.93
C LEU A 142 -15.57 2.41 -1.42
N PRO A 143 -15.93 2.22 -2.72
CA PRO A 143 -16.50 0.96 -3.18
C PRO A 143 -15.55 -0.23 -3.02
N LEU A 144 -14.25 -0.06 -3.23
CA LEU A 144 -13.26 -1.11 -3.01
C LEU A 144 -13.12 -1.45 -1.51
N SER A 145 -13.07 -0.44 -0.65
CA SER A 145 -12.95 -0.62 0.80
C SER A 145 -14.21 -1.26 1.42
N LEU A 146 -15.40 -0.97 0.89
CA LEU A 146 -16.65 -1.64 1.31
C LEU A 146 -16.60 -3.16 1.10
N ASN A 147 -15.78 -3.67 0.19
CA ASN A 147 -15.61 -5.12 0.03
C ASN A 147 -14.93 -5.77 1.24
N LEU A 148 -14.15 -5.03 2.03
CA LEU A 148 -13.59 -5.53 3.28
C LEU A 148 -14.72 -5.80 4.30
N VAL A 149 -15.70 -4.90 4.37
CA VAL A 149 -16.90 -5.08 5.23
C VAL A 149 -17.75 -6.25 4.73
N ARG A 150 -18.05 -6.31 3.42
CA ARG A 150 -18.83 -7.41 2.82
C ARG A 150 -18.20 -8.79 3.03
N LYS A 151 -16.86 -8.83 3.14
CA LYS A 151 -16.09 -10.05 3.41
C LYS A 151 -15.84 -10.29 4.91
N ASN A 152 -16.48 -9.52 5.79
CA ASN A 152 -16.34 -9.60 7.25
C ASN A 152 -14.87 -9.49 7.72
N LYS A 153 -14.07 -8.66 7.07
CA LYS A 153 -12.69 -8.37 7.47
C LYS A 153 -12.59 -7.26 8.51
N ILE A 154 -13.47 -6.27 8.40
CA ILE A 154 -13.69 -5.20 9.37
C ILE A 154 -15.18 -4.85 9.41
N ASP A 155 -15.64 -4.17 10.45
CA ASP A 155 -16.97 -3.59 10.50
C ASP A 155 -17.05 -2.22 9.79
N LEU A 156 -18.27 -1.71 9.60
CA LEU A 156 -18.48 -0.44 8.89
C LEU A 156 -17.93 0.76 9.67
N VAL A 157 -18.01 0.74 11.00
CA VAL A 157 -17.49 1.83 11.85
C VAL A 157 -15.99 1.90 11.76
N SER A 158 -15.31 0.75 11.79
CA SER A 158 -13.87 0.66 11.57
C SER A 158 -13.46 1.20 10.19
N LEU A 159 -14.22 0.85 9.14
CA LEU A 159 -13.96 1.38 7.80
C LEU A 159 -14.08 2.90 7.75
N VAL A 160 -15.14 3.49 8.29
CA VAL A 160 -15.34 4.94 8.35
C VAL A 160 -14.18 5.59 9.11
N ASN A 161 -13.77 5.02 10.23
CA ASN A 161 -12.64 5.53 11.00
C ASN A 161 -11.33 5.50 10.19
N MET A 162 -11.07 4.44 9.45
CA MET A 162 -9.85 4.30 8.62
C MET A 162 -9.83 5.28 7.44
N LEU A 163 -10.99 5.61 6.87
CA LEU A 163 -11.10 6.51 5.72
C LEU A 163 -11.23 8.00 6.12
N SER A 164 -11.53 8.31 7.39
CA SER A 164 -11.79 9.69 7.82
C SER A 164 -11.16 10.03 9.16
N THR A 165 -11.70 9.56 10.28
CA THR A 165 -11.35 10.04 11.62
C THR A 165 -9.86 9.80 11.96
N LYS A 166 -9.34 8.63 11.61
CA LYS A 166 -7.92 8.31 11.84
C LYS A 166 -6.94 9.06 10.94
N GLN A 167 -7.45 9.71 9.89
CA GLN A 167 -6.67 10.58 9.02
C GLN A 167 -6.33 11.92 9.71
N ILE A 168 -7.20 12.36 10.65
CA ILE A 168 -7.04 13.64 11.33
C ILE A 168 -5.74 13.64 12.15
N GLY A 169 -4.91 14.65 11.93
CA GLY A 169 -3.59 14.78 12.57
C GLY A 169 -2.48 13.91 11.97
N ARG A 170 -2.75 13.23 10.85
CA ARG A 170 -1.75 12.47 10.08
C ARG A 170 -1.25 13.24 8.87
N ALA A 171 -2.12 14.06 8.25
CA ALA A 171 -1.70 14.97 7.22
C ALA A 171 -0.83 16.08 7.82
N HIS A 172 0.20 16.50 7.11
CA HIS A 172 0.94 17.69 7.48
C HIS A 172 0.02 18.91 7.36
N VAL A 173 -0.17 19.60 8.45
CA VAL A 173 -0.80 20.90 8.51
C VAL A 173 0.29 21.95 8.46
#